data_f17df9970d409c1f4d40f2002643e69b
#
_entry.id   f17df9970d409c1f4d40f2002643e69b
#
_cell.length_a   1.000
_cell.length_b   1.000
_cell.length_c   1.000
_cell.angle_alpha   90.00
_cell.angle_beta   90.00
_cell.angle_gamma   90.00
#
_symmetry.space_group_name_H-M   'P 1'
#
loop_
_entity.id
_entity.type
_entity.pdbx_description
1 polymer ?
#
loop_
_entity_poly.entity_id
_entity_poly.type
_entity_poly.pdbx_seq_one_letter_code
_entity_poly.pdbx_strand_id
1 'polypeptide(L)'
;MRSPTDDQSSPWPAPKVPDASLRGRFTSEVMAGGAVVERADDELVGGLRGGARVAVLVALFAVLGFFSVWWLVFAVGLLASVFLHELGHFATARWTGMKATQFFIGFGPRVWSFRRGETEYGIRALPLGAFVRIVGMNMMDEGRAYRSKSYPRRLLVISAGSIMHMVIALVLLSGVYTLSGQSVLGDGAEVRATSEGLPAESAGIAVGDVILSVGGVEVVEGTPLGEAIVSHAPGDSVDVVVDRDGALVTLPVTLGSFELVGGPDDVAFLGVSSSPLVDVVQRSWWSSPVYAASSMVTSVGDSVVGVLRVLNPVNVLSHLSGETDDLSTRPTTLVGITSVSDDVGEVAGLAGVLELLALLNVFVGVFNMFPLLPLDGGHALVATYERARERGGRRYHADVEKLMPLTMAVVTVLLFLFVSGLYLDIVRPVG
;
A
#
# COMPACT_ATOMS: atom_id res chain seq x y z
N MET A 1 55.02 37.23 21.74
CA MET A 1 53.79 37.00 21.01
C MET A 1 53.89 35.71 20.29
N ARG A 2 53.33 34.63 20.83
CA ARG A 2 53.21 33.33 20.16
C ARG A 2 51.73 33.19 19.76
N SER A 3 51.47 32.97 18.48
CA SER A 3 50.21 32.64 17.84
C SER A 3 49.66 31.33 18.43
N PRO A 4 48.37 31.18 18.75
CA PRO A 4 47.78 29.90 19.09
C PRO A 4 47.58 29.13 17.81
N THR A 5 48.40 28.11 17.57
CA THR A 5 48.23 27.13 16.51
C THR A 5 47.19 26.10 16.96
N ASP A 6 46.17 25.99 16.14
CA ASP A 6 45.25 24.93 15.89
C ASP A 6 45.58 23.58 16.52
N ASP A 7 44.87 23.23 17.58
CA ASP A 7 44.65 21.86 17.99
C ASP A 7 43.29 21.37 17.44
N GLN A 8 43.26 21.02 16.14
CA GLN A 8 42.16 20.37 15.50
C GLN A 8 42.39 18.84 15.42
N SER A 9 42.63 18.19 16.54
CA SER A 9 42.46 16.75 16.61
C SER A 9 41.02 16.39 16.94
N SER A 10 40.16 16.46 15.92
CA SER A 10 38.85 15.84 15.99
C SER A 10 39.04 14.34 16.20
N PRO A 11 38.45 13.71 17.26
CA PRO A 11 38.57 12.28 17.49
C PRO A 11 37.78 11.43 16.46
N TRP A 12 37.21 12.08 15.44
CA TRP A 12 36.37 11.45 14.42
C TRP A 12 37.12 11.38 13.10
N PRO A 13 37.10 10.20 12.40
CA PRO A 13 37.68 10.11 11.07
C PRO A 13 36.92 11.08 10.14
N ALA A 14 37.68 11.78 9.30
CA ALA A 14 37.10 12.67 8.28
C ALA A 14 36.01 11.92 7.48
N PRO A 15 34.90 12.59 7.12
CA PRO A 15 33.84 11.96 6.35
C PRO A 15 34.41 11.39 5.06
N LYS A 16 34.18 10.09 4.83
CA LYS A 16 34.60 9.45 3.57
C LYS A 16 33.87 10.16 2.43
N VAL A 17 34.62 10.75 1.52
CA VAL A 17 34.08 11.29 0.27
C VAL A 17 33.37 10.12 -0.45
N PRO A 18 32.08 10.27 -0.83
CA PRO A 18 31.38 9.22 -1.55
C PRO A 18 32.15 8.83 -2.80
N ASP A 19 32.31 7.51 -3.04
CA ASP A 19 32.91 6.99 -4.25
C ASP A 19 32.17 7.56 -5.47
N ALA A 20 32.90 8.25 -6.36
CA ALA A 20 32.33 8.90 -7.55
C ALA A 20 31.90 7.88 -8.63
N SER A 21 32.13 6.59 -8.42
CA SER A 21 31.65 5.52 -9.30
C SER A 21 30.12 5.45 -9.35
N LEU A 22 29.57 4.94 -10.45
CA LEU A 22 28.12 4.71 -10.60
C LEU A 22 27.60 3.82 -9.45
N ARG A 23 28.38 2.83 -9.02
CA ARG A 23 28.04 1.94 -7.90
C ARG A 23 27.98 2.71 -6.57
N GLY A 24 28.95 3.59 -6.30
CA GLY A 24 28.96 4.40 -5.09
C GLY A 24 27.80 5.40 -5.06
N ARG A 25 27.44 5.97 -6.21
CA ARG A 25 26.27 6.87 -6.34
C ARG A 25 24.97 6.13 -6.07
N PHE A 26 24.73 5.01 -6.74
CA PHE A 26 23.53 4.20 -6.55
C PHE A 26 23.39 3.74 -5.09
N THR A 27 24.48 3.30 -4.49
CA THR A 27 24.52 2.88 -3.08
C THR A 27 24.16 4.03 -2.14
N SER A 28 24.70 5.24 -2.37
CA SER A 28 24.40 6.41 -1.54
C SER A 28 22.96 6.90 -1.73
N GLU A 29 22.39 6.80 -2.92
CA GLU A 29 21.00 7.14 -3.21
C GLU A 29 20.01 6.18 -2.53
N VAL A 30 20.28 4.87 -2.60
CA VAL A 30 19.46 3.85 -1.92
C VAL A 30 19.49 4.02 -0.40
N MET A 31 20.66 4.30 0.18
CA MET A 31 20.80 4.53 1.62
C MET A 31 20.19 5.86 2.08
N ALA A 32 20.09 6.83 1.17
CA ALA A 32 19.42 8.11 1.44
C ALA A 32 17.90 8.06 1.17
N GLY A 33 17.32 6.86 0.97
CA GLY A 33 15.89 6.72 0.64
C GLY A 33 15.53 7.32 -0.73
N GLY A 34 16.44 7.22 -1.71
CA GLY A 34 16.27 7.78 -3.06
C GLY A 34 16.58 9.28 -3.17
N ALA A 35 17.00 9.93 -2.08
CA ALA A 35 17.47 11.32 -2.13
C ALA A 35 18.84 11.37 -2.82
N VAL A 36 18.89 11.94 -4.01
CA VAL A 36 20.14 12.17 -4.73
C VAL A 36 21.09 12.99 -3.85
N VAL A 37 22.31 12.49 -3.60
CA VAL A 37 23.35 13.23 -2.91
C VAL A 37 23.88 14.31 -3.89
N GLU A 38 23.19 15.44 -3.93
CA GLU A 38 23.57 16.57 -4.76
C GLU A 38 24.71 17.36 -4.13
N ARG A 39 25.59 17.89 -4.99
CA ARG A 39 26.64 18.83 -4.58
C ARG A 39 26.02 20.14 -4.06
N ALA A 40 26.72 20.78 -3.15
CA ALA A 40 26.30 22.05 -2.54
C ALA A 40 26.12 23.20 -3.57
N ASP A 41 26.58 23.02 -4.80
CA ASP A 41 26.66 24.04 -5.85
C ASP A 41 25.51 24.00 -6.86
N ASP A 42 24.48 23.15 -6.66
CA ASP A 42 23.33 23.11 -7.56
C ASP A 42 22.45 24.36 -7.33
N GLU A 43 22.40 25.23 -8.34
CA GLU A 43 21.60 26.45 -8.33
C GLU A 43 20.10 26.14 -8.11
N LEU A 44 19.44 27.02 -7.34
CA LEU A 44 17.99 26.99 -7.19
C LEU A 44 17.33 27.16 -8.57
N VAL A 45 16.41 26.28 -8.94
CA VAL A 45 15.70 26.35 -10.21
C VAL A 45 14.42 27.14 -10.04
N GLY A 46 14.41 28.37 -10.52
CA GLY A 46 13.26 29.28 -10.41
C GLY A 46 12.99 30.03 -11.72
N GLY A 47 12.11 31.05 -11.66
CA GLY A 47 11.77 31.91 -12.75
C GLY A 47 11.02 31.22 -13.91
N LEU A 48 11.11 31.79 -15.11
CA LEU A 48 10.36 31.33 -16.29
C LEU A 48 10.70 29.89 -16.71
N ARG A 49 11.96 29.46 -16.54
CA ARG A 49 12.37 28.09 -16.89
C ARG A 49 11.77 27.07 -15.94
N GLY A 50 11.71 27.37 -14.63
CA GLY A 50 11.01 26.54 -13.65
C GLY A 50 9.52 26.47 -13.93
N GLY A 51 8.89 27.61 -14.21
CA GLY A 51 7.46 27.66 -14.56
C GLY A 51 7.11 26.83 -15.80
N ALA A 52 7.91 26.88 -16.86
CA ALA A 52 7.70 26.06 -18.06
C ALA A 52 7.79 24.55 -17.76
N ARG A 53 8.74 24.12 -16.92
CA ARG A 53 8.87 22.72 -16.51
C ARG A 53 7.68 22.24 -15.66
N VAL A 54 7.19 23.08 -14.75
CA VAL A 54 5.96 22.77 -13.97
C VAL A 54 4.76 22.66 -14.91
N ALA A 55 4.63 23.54 -15.90
CA ALA A 55 3.56 23.47 -16.90
C ALA A 55 3.56 22.14 -17.67
N VAL A 56 4.75 21.58 -17.99
CA VAL A 56 4.86 20.26 -18.62
C VAL A 56 4.32 19.16 -17.70
N LEU A 57 4.62 19.19 -16.39
CA LEU A 57 4.06 18.23 -15.43
C LEU A 57 2.54 18.35 -15.32
N VAL A 58 2.02 19.58 -15.26
CA VAL A 58 0.56 19.81 -15.24
C VAL A 58 -0.09 19.29 -16.52
N ALA A 59 0.55 19.53 -17.69
CA ALA A 59 0.06 19.00 -18.96
C ALA A 59 0.04 17.46 -18.99
N LEU A 60 1.03 16.79 -18.37
CA LEU A 60 1.04 15.34 -18.25
C LEU A 60 -0.18 14.82 -17.46
N PHE A 61 -0.51 15.45 -16.31
CA PHE A 61 -1.71 15.11 -15.55
C PHE A 61 -3.01 15.44 -16.31
N ALA A 62 -3.03 16.54 -17.07
CA ALA A 62 -4.17 16.88 -17.92
C ALA A 62 -4.39 15.83 -19.02
N VAL A 63 -3.31 15.32 -19.64
CA VAL A 63 -3.36 14.22 -20.61
C VAL A 63 -3.89 12.95 -19.93
N LEU A 64 -3.43 12.61 -18.72
CA LEU A 64 -3.95 11.47 -17.97
C LEU A 64 -5.46 11.59 -17.74
N GLY A 65 -5.94 12.76 -17.32
CA GLY A 65 -7.36 13.04 -17.12
C GLY A 65 -8.20 13.08 -18.41
N PHE A 66 -7.56 13.30 -19.57
CA PHE A 66 -8.22 13.19 -20.87
C PHE A 66 -8.53 11.73 -21.23
N PHE A 67 -7.68 10.79 -20.83
CA PHE A 67 -7.94 9.36 -21.03
C PHE A 67 -8.96 8.81 -20.03
N SER A 68 -8.79 9.13 -18.73
CA SER A 68 -9.73 8.77 -17.68
C SER A 68 -9.69 9.77 -16.53
N VAL A 69 -10.84 10.26 -16.12
CA VAL A 69 -10.95 11.12 -14.94
C VAL A 69 -10.58 10.34 -13.67
N TRP A 70 -10.87 9.04 -13.62
CA TRP A 70 -10.59 8.20 -12.47
C TRP A 70 -9.09 7.93 -12.30
N TRP A 71 -8.37 7.76 -13.40
CA TRP A 71 -6.92 7.71 -13.38
C TRP A 71 -6.33 9.00 -12.81
N LEU A 72 -6.85 10.14 -13.22
CA LEU A 72 -6.38 11.43 -12.69
C LEU A 72 -6.66 11.56 -11.19
N VAL A 73 -7.89 11.25 -10.75
CA VAL A 73 -8.29 11.32 -9.33
C VAL A 73 -7.40 10.41 -8.49
N PHE A 74 -7.21 9.17 -8.94
CA PHE A 74 -6.37 8.20 -8.24
C PHE A 74 -4.91 8.64 -8.18
N ALA A 75 -4.32 9.06 -9.31
CA ALA A 75 -2.92 9.48 -9.38
C ALA A 75 -2.65 10.72 -8.51
N VAL A 76 -3.55 11.71 -8.54
CA VAL A 76 -3.45 12.90 -7.68
C VAL A 76 -3.61 12.55 -6.22
N GLY A 77 -4.58 11.68 -5.89
CA GLY A 77 -4.80 11.19 -4.53
C GLY A 77 -3.58 10.42 -3.98
N LEU A 78 -2.99 9.56 -4.81
CA LEU A 78 -1.78 8.82 -4.45
C LEU A 78 -0.58 9.76 -4.24
N LEU A 79 -0.37 10.72 -5.14
CA LEU A 79 0.70 11.72 -5.00
C LEU A 79 0.51 12.56 -3.72
N ALA A 80 -0.75 12.94 -3.41
CA ALA A 80 -1.07 13.63 -2.17
C ALA A 80 -0.79 12.74 -0.95
N SER A 81 -1.10 11.45 -1.00
CA SER A 81 -0.83 10.49 0.07
C SER A 81 0.67 10.37 0.37
N VAL A 82 1.50 10.22 -0.68
CA VAL A 82 2.95 10.15 -0.52
C VAL A 82 3.53 11.50 -0.05
N PHE A 83 3.01 12.62 -0.54
CA PHE A 83 3.39 13.94 -0.04
C PHE A 83 3.09 14.10 1.46
N LEU A 84 1.91 13.69 1.91
CA LEU A 84 1.49 13.75 3.31
C LEU A 84 2.31 12.80 4.19
N HIS A 85 2.67 11.62 3.69
CA HIS A 85 3.60 10.69 4.33
C HIS A 85 4.93 11.40 4.66
N GLU A 86 5.58 12.00 3.65
CA GLU A 86 6.83 12.74 3.82
C GLU A 86 6.66 13.99 4.71
N LEU A 87 5.50 14.63 4.64
CA LEU A 87 5.15 15.74 5.52
C LEU A 87 5.10 15.28 6.98
N GLY A 88 4.64 14.06 7.26
CA GLY A 88 4.69 13.43 8.58
C GLY A 88 6.10 13.35 9.13
N HIS A 89 7.04 12.80 8.37
CA HIS A 89 8.46 12.77 8.73
C HIS A 89 9.05 14.17 8.95
N PHE A 90 8.76 15.08 8.03
CA PHE A 90 9.24 16.46 8.09
C PHE A 90 8.75 17.20 9.35
N ALA A 91 7.44 17.15 9.61
CA ALA A 91 6.82 17.84 10.73
C ALA A 91 7.35 17.32 12.07
N THR A 92 7.41 16.00 12.22
CA THR A 92 7.90 15.36 13.45
C THR A 92 9.40 15.53 13.66
N ALA A 93 10.20 15.53 12.58
CA ALA A 93 11.63 15.84 12.63
C ALA A 93 11.84 17.26 13.17
N ARG A 94 11.12 18.25 12.65
CA ARG A 94 11.20 19.63 13.15
C ARG A 94 10.72 19.77 14.58
N TRP A 95 9.60 19.12 14.92
CA TRP A 95 9.05 19.14 16.29
C TRP A 95 10.02 18.54 17.30
N THR A 96 10.72 17.46 16.94
CA THR A 96 11.73 16.82 17.81
C THR A 96 13.09 17.51 17.77
N GLY A 97 13.23 18.62 17.03
CA GLY A 97 14.45 19.42 16.91
C GLY A 97 15.54 18.75 16.06
N MET A 98 15.16 17.91 15.09
CA MET A 98 16.04 17.41 14.06
C MET A 98 16.10 18.39 12.88
N LYS A 99 17.22 18.38 12.15
CA LYS A 99 17.43 19.25 11.00
C LYS A 99 16.99 18.53 9.72
N ALA A 100 16.00 19.10 9.03
CA ALA A 100 15.58 18.67 7.70
C ALA A 100 16.08 19.69 6.67
N THR A 101 16.88 19.22 5.71
CA THR A 101 17.55 20.09 4.72
C THR A 101 16.85 20.14 3.38
N GLN A 102 16.12 19.10 3.00
CA GLN A 102 15.39 19.02 1.74
C GLN A 102 14.01 18.43 1.97
N PHE A 103 13.03 18.97 1.23
CA PHE A 103 11.68 18.44 1.14
C PHE A 103 11.20 18.61 -0.31
N PHE A 104 11.11 17.51 -1.05
CA PHE A 104 10.81 17.53 -2.47
C PHE A 104 9.67 16.57 -2.82
N ILE A 105 8.86 17.00 -3.79
CA ILE A 105 7.92 16.14 -4.49
C ILE A 105 8.60 15.61 -5.75
N GLY A 106 8.60 14.29 -5.95
CA GLY A 106 9.19 13.62 -7.11
C GLY A 106 10.67 13.29 -6.97
N PHE A 107 11.19 12.62 -7.99
CA PHE A 107 12.58 12.19 -8.13
C PHE A 107 13.22 12.75 -9.42
N GLY A 108 14.52 12.53 -9.59
CA GLY A 108 15.25 12.98 -10.76
C GLY A 108 15.67 14.45 -10.71
N PRO A 109 15.90 15.12 -11.87
CA PRO A 109 16.39 16.49 -11.91
C PRO A 109 15.37 17.50 -11.35
N ARG A 110 15.88 18.57 -10.73
CA ARG A 110 15.03 19.65 -10.20
C ARG A 110 14.28 20.37 -11.32
N VAL A 111 12.96 20.51 -11.12
CA VAL A 111 12.08 21.31 -11.98
C VAL A 111 11.96 22.73 -11.44
N TRP A 112 11.71 22.84 -10.13
CA TRP A 112 11.57 24.09 -9.42
C TRP A 112 11.94 23.90 -7.96
N SER A 113 12.63 24.89 -7.35
CA SER A 113 12.95 24.88 -5.92
C SER A 113 13.11 26.27 -5.34
N PHE A 114 12.88 26.38 -4.04
CA PHE A 114 13.13 27.56 -3.24
C PHE A 114 13.63 27.16 -1.85
N ARG A 115 14.35 28.06 -1.18
CA ARG A 115 14.84 27.83 0.17
C ARG A 115 14.10 28.72 1.17
N ARG A 116 13.66 28.12 2.28
CA ARG A 116 13.09 28.82 3.40
C ARG A 116 13.72 28.31 4.70
N GLY A 117 14.51 29.15 5.34
CA GLY A 117 15.31 28.79 6.51
C GLY A 117 16.37 27.74 6.16
N GLU A 118 16.41 26.63 6.86
CA GLU A 118 17.38 25.55 6.71
C GLU A 118 16.95 24.52 5.64
N THR A 119 15.72 24.60 5.14
CA THR A 119 15.13 23.61 4.25
C THR A 119 14.97 24.17 2.84
N GLU A 120 15.37 23.39 1.86
CA GLU A 120 15.04 23.58 0.46
C GLU A 120 13.79 22.77 0.10
N TYR A 121 12.82 23.45 -0.49
CA TYR A 121 11.55 22.87 -0.96
C TYR A 121 11.50 22.89 -2.47
N GLY A 122 10.91 21.88 -3.09
CA GLY A 122 10.82 21.90 -4.54
C GLY A 122 10.07 20.72 -5.15
N ILE A 123 10.07 20.74 -6.50
CA ILE A 123 9.46 19.71 -7.36
C ILE A 123 10.54 19.18 -8.30
N ARG A 124 10.55 17.87 -8.49
CA ARG A 124 11.43 17.14 -9.42
C ARG A 124 10.65 16.59 -10.61
N ALA A 125 11.38 16.16 -11.64
CA ALA A 125 10.80 15.84 -12.95
C ALA A 125 9.91 14.58 -12.96
N LEU A 126 10.15 13.63 -12.09
CA LEU A 126 9.37 12.39 -12.01
C LEU A 126 8.45 12.46 -10.79
N PRO A 127 7.12 12.71 -10.95
CA PRO A 127 6.19 12.89 -9.83
C PRO A 127 5.75 11.53 -9.24
N LEU A 128 6.68 10.59 -9.08
CA LEU A 128 6.43 9.22 -8.61
C LEU A 128 6.72 9.07 -7.10
N GLY A 129 6.57 10.15 -6.33
CA GLY A 129 6.82 10.11 -4.90
C GLY A 129 7.19 11.45 -4.31
N ALA A 130 7.71 11.44 -3.11
CA ALA A 130 8.29 12.58 -2.43
C ALA A 130 9.45 12.10 -1.55
N PHE A 131 10.25 13.01 -0.99
CA PHE A 131 11.24 12.65 0.02
C PHE A 131 11.57 13.83 0.93
N VAL A 132 11.95 13.49 2.17
CA VAL A 132 12.55 14.42 3.13
C VAL A 132 13.95 13.98 3.49
N ARG A 133 14.90 14.93 3.49
CA ARG A 133 16.27 14.66 3.93
C ARG A 133 16.49 15.16 5.34
N ILE A 134 16.58 14.23 6.29
CA ILE A 134 16.88 14.50 7.69
C ILE A 134 18.38 14.24 7.92
N VAL A 135 19.09 15.22 8.45
CA VAL A 135 20.54 15.14 8.70
C VAL A 135 20.82 14.04 9.72
N GLY A 136 21.85 13.23 9.44
CA GLY A 136 22.38 12.25 10.37
C GLY A 136 21.63 10.93 10.48
N MET A 137 20.78 10.60 9.54
CA MET A 137 20.33 9.21 9.43
C MET A 137 21.52 8.26 9.19
N ASN A 138 22.52 8.75 8.47
CA ASN A 138 23.74 7.99 8.11
C ASN A 138 25.03 8.50 8.78
N MET A 139 25.07 9.76 9.25
CA MET A 139 26.25 10.38 9.85
C MET A 139 25.91 11.21 11.10
N MET A 140 26.87 11.32 12.04
CA MET A 140 26.66 12.00 13.36
C MET A 140 27.15 13.46 13.37
N ASP A 141 27.11 14.16 12.25
CA ASP A 141 27.85 15.41 12.04
C ASP A 141 27.33 16.64 12.78
N GLU A 142 26.12 16.60 13.37
CA GLU A 142 25.56 17.75 14.07
C GLU A 142 24.75 17.33 15.32
N GLY A 143 24.73 18.17 16.37
CA GLY A 143 23.92 17.95 17.57
C GLY A 143 22.40 17.94 17.32
N ARG A 144 21.95 18.37 16.12
CA ARG A 144 20.58 18.26 15.61
C ARG A 144 20.38 17.08 14.67
N ALA A 145 21.38 16.25 14.47
CA ALA A 145 21.29 15.05 13.66
C ALA A 145 20.34 14.01 14.29
N TYR A 146 19.68 13.22 13.44
CA TYR A 146 18.76 12.14 13.84
C TYR A 146 19.38 11.22 14.91
N ARG A 147 20.61 10.75 14.70
CA ARG A 147 21.32 9.83 15.63
C ARG A 147 21.66 10.45 16.98
N SER A 148 21.71 11.78 17.08
CA SER A 148 21.93 12.47 18.37
C SER A 148 20.73 12.48 19.28
N LYS A 149 19.53 12.15 18.76
CA LYS A 149 18.27 12.21 19.51
C LYS A 149 18.00 10.94 20.30
N SER A 150 17.12 11.05 21.31
CA SER A 150 16.66 9.90 22.09
C SER A 150 15.84 8.92 21.25
N TYR A 151 15.86 7.64 21.63
CA TYR A 151 15.13 6.58 20.95
C TYR A 151 13.64 6.91 20.68
N PRO A 152 12.83 7.41 21.66
CA PRO A 152 11.43 7.74 21.38
C PRO A 152 11.25 8.81 20.29
N ARG A 153 12.14 9.81 20.26
CA ARG A 153 12.09 10.86 19.23
C ARG A 153 12.44 10.31 17.85
N ARG A 154 13.42 9.41 17.79
CA ARG A 154 13.78 8.74 16.54
C ARG A 154 12.64 7.85 16.04
N LEU A 155 12.05 7.05 16.93
CA LEU A 155 10.93 6.18 16.60
C LEU A 155 9.72 6.97 16.10
N LEU A 156 9.38 8.08 16.78
CA LEU A 156 8.30 8.98 16.37
C LEU A 156 8.50 9.50 14.94
N VAL A 157 9.72 9.93 14.60
CA VAL A 157 10.02 10.44 13.25
C VAL A 157 9.94 9.34 12.22
N ILE A 158 10.48 8.14 12.50
CA ILE A 158 10.41 7.00 11.59
C ILE A 158 8.96 6.56 11.33
N SER A 159 8.15 6.44 12.38
CA SER A 159 6.77 5.94 12.25
C SER A 159 5.81 7.00 11.69
N ALA A 160 6.23 8.26 11.61
CA ALA A 160 5.34 9.37 11.25
C ALA A 160 4.73 9.26 9.86
N GLY A 161 5.49 8.73 8.89
CA GLY A 161 4.99 8.48 7.54
C GLY A 161 3.88 7.43 7.52
N SER A 162 4.10 6.28 8.13
CA SER A 162 3.10 5.22 8.24
C SER A 162 1.87 5.65 9.04
N ILE A 163 2.05 6.41 10.14
CA ILE A 163 0.95 7.01 10.89
C ILE A 163 0.15 7.95 9.98
N MET A 164 0.80 8.75 9.13
CA MET A 164 0.11 9.64 8.21
C MET A 164 -0.74 8.86 7.20
N HIS A 165 -0.26 7.74 6.67
CA HIS A 165 -1.07 6.86 5.83
C HIS A 165 -2.33 6.36 6.55
N MET A 166 -2.22 5.97 7.83
CA MET A 166 -3.39 5.58 8.64
C MET A 166 -4.37 6.74 8.84
N VAL A 167 -3.86 7.96 9.07
CA VAL A 167 -4.70 9.16 9.20
C VAL A 167 -5.43 9.47 7.88
N ILE A 168 -4.74 9.37 6.75
CA ILE A 168 -5.34 9.57 5.42
C ILE A 168 -6.45 8.55 5.19
N ALA A 169 -6.18 7.27 5.43
CA ALA A 169 -7.16 6.20 5.27
C ALA A 169 -8.40 6.44 6.15
N LEU A 170 -8.19 6.80 7.41
CA LEU A 170 -9.28 7.12 8.34
C LEU A 170 -10.15 8.28 7.83
N VAL A 171 -9.53 9.35 7.34
CA VAL A 171 -10.24 10.52 6.81
C VAL A 171 -11.03 10.17 5.55
N LEU A 172 -10.42 9.43 4.61
CA LEU A 172 -11.05 9.01 3.37
C LEU A 172 -12.24 8.08 3.64
N LEU A 173 -12.05 7.01 4.42
CA LEU A 173 -13.13 6.07 4.75
C LEU A 173 -14.25 6.75 5.53
N SER A 174 -13.91 7.63 6.50
CA SER A 174 -14.94 8.38 7.23
C SER A 174 -15.75 9.27 6.29
N GLY A 175 -15.09 9.91 5.32
CA GLY A 175 -15.77 10.72 4.31
C GLY A 175 -16.68 9.88 3.42
N VAL A 176 -16.20 8.76 2.90
CA VAL A 176 -16.98 7.83 2.06
C VAL A 176 -18.19 7.31 2.84
N TYR A 177 -18.00 6.81 4.07
CA TYR A 177 -19.08 6.24 4.90
C TYR A 177 -20.14 7.28 5.28
N THR A 178 -19.76 8.55 5.41
CA THR A 178 -20.70 9.63 5.69
C THR A 178 -21.51 10.04 4.45
N LEU A 179 -20.85 10.10 3.28
CA LEU A 179 -21.46 10.68 2.07
C LEU A 179 -22.15 9.63 1.20
N SER A 180 -21.56 8.44 1.08
CA SER A 180 -22.02 7.38 0.18
C SER A 180 -22.56 6.16 0.92
N GLY A 181 -22.29 6.03 2.23
CA GLY A 181 -22.58 4.85 3.04
C GLY A 181 -21.41 3.88 3.09
N GLN A 182 -21.50 2.96 4.05
CA GLN A 182 -20.57 1.85 4.21
C GLN A 182 -21.11 0.63 3.50
N SER A 183 -20.37 0.05 2.55
CA SER A 183 -20.68 -1.27 2.02
C SER A 183 -20.41 -2.31 3.09
N VAL A 184 -21.41 -3.09 3.45
CA VAL A 184 -21.33 -4.20 4.39
C VAL A 184 -21.80 -5.47 3.70
N LEU A 185 -21.25 -6.62 4.07
CA LEU A 185 -21.81 -7.88 3.59
C LEU A 185 -23.20 -8.06 4.18
N GLY A 186 -24.18 -8.24 3.31
CA GLY A 186 -25.54 -8.60 3.66
C GLY A 186 -25.67 -10.12 3.83
N ASP A 187 -26.80 -10.52 4.35
CA ASP A 187 -27.13 -11.93 4.47
C ASP A 187 -27.56 -12.49 3.11
N GLY A 188 -26.88 -13.57 2.67
CA GLY A 188 -27.16 -14.26 1.43
C GLY A 188 -26.10 -14.07 0.33
N ALA A 189 -26.29 -14.82 -0.76
CA ALA A 189 -25.47 -14.73 -1.95
C ALA A 189 -26.36 -14.64 -3.20
N GLU A 190 -26.19 -13.57 -3.99
CA GLU A 190 -26.93 -13.37 -5.22
C GLU A 190 -26.39 -14.27 -6.33
N VAL A 191 -27.27 -15.02 -6.97
CA VAL A 191 -26.94 -15.90 -8.10
C VAL A 191 -26.74 -15.06 -9.37
N ARG A 192 -25.52 -15.04 -9.90
CA ARG A 192 -25.13 -14.33 -11.11
C ARG A 192 -25.25 -15.20 -12.35
N ALA A 193 -25.00 -16.50 -12.19
CA ALA A 193 -25.18 -17.48 -13.25
C ALA A 193 -25.45 -18.87 -12.67
N THR A 194 -26.18 -19.68 -13.41
CA THR A 194 -26.33 -21.13 -13.20
C THR A 194 -25.68 -21.86 -14.35
N SER A 195 -25.06 -23.00 -14.09
CA SER A 195 -24.43 -23.82 -15.12
C SER A 195 -25.41 -24.91 -15.59
N GLU A 196 -25.53 -25.07 -16.91
CA GLU A 196 -26.45 -26.00 -17.56
C GLU A 196 -26.16 -27.45 -17.15
N GLY A 197 -27.18 -28.19 -16.80
CA GLY A 197 -27.10 -29.60 -16.41
C GLY A 197 -26.60 -29.83 -14.96
N LEU A 198 -26.38 -28.77 -14.16
CA LEU A 198 -25.91 -28.88 -12.79
C LEU A 198 -27.08 -28.78 -11.77
N PRO A 199 -26.84 -29.14 -10.51
CA PRO A 199 -27.87 -29.22 -9.45
C PRO A 199 -28.76 -27.98 -9.31
N ALA A 200 -28.18 -26.80 -9.34
CA ALA A 200 -28.91 -25.54 -9.17
C ALA A 200 -29.95 -25.30 -10.26
N GLU A 201 -29.57 -25.49 -11.54
CA GLU A 201 -30.49 -25.37 -12.67
C GLU A 201 -31.61 -26.39 -12.58
N SER A 202 -31.24 -27.68 -12.30
CA SER A 202 -32.21 -28.79 -12.18
C SER A 202 -33.23 -28.56 -11.07
N ALA A 203 -32.85 -27.86 -9.99
CA ALA A 203 -33.71 -27.49 -8.87
C ALA A 203 -34.52 -26.22 -9.11
N GLY A 204 -34.27 -25.51 -10.22
CA GLY A 204 -34.99 -24.27 -10.57
C GLY A 204 -34.47 -23.02 -9.84
N ILE A 205 -33.23 -23.02 -9.38
CA ILE A 205 -32.53 -21.79 -8.94
C ILE A 205 -32.28 -20.93 -10.18
N ALA A 206 -32.65 -19.66 -10.11
CA ALA A 206 -32.57 -18.71 -11.21
C ALA A 206 -31.55 -17.61 -10.96
N VAL A 207 -31.08 -16.97 -12.04
CA VAL A 207 -30.26 -15.76 -11.93
C VAL A 207 -31.09 -14.66 -11.27
N GLY A 208 -30.49 -13.96 -10.30
CA GLY A 208 -31.16 -12.95 -9.48
C GLY A 208 -31.71 -13.47 -8.16
N ASP A 209 -31.79 -14.79 -7.95
CA ASP A 209 -32.12 -15.33 -6.63
C ASP A 209 -31.04 -14.97 -5.62
N VAL A 210 -31.43 -14.68 -4.38
CA VAL A 210 -30.49 -14.53 -3.26
C VAL A 210 -30.57 -15.77 -2.39
N ILE A 211 -29.53 -16.61 -2.39
CA ILE A 211 -29.47 -17.81 -1.55
C ILE A 211 -29.21 -17.40 -0.10
N LEU A 212 -30.16 -17.69 0.79
CA LEU A 212 -30.11 -17.34 2.21
C LEU A 212 -29.64 -18.50 3.09
N SER A 213 -29.93 -19.75 2.72
CA SER A 213 -29.45 -20.91 3.43
C SER A 213 -29.35 -22.16 2.54
N VAL A 214 -28.49 -23.11 2.92
CA VAL A 214 -28.32 -24.41 2.29
C VAL A 214 -28.38 -25.48 3.37
N GLY A 215 -29.40 -26.36 3.31
CA GLY A 215 -29.56 -27.45 4.31
C GLY A 215 -29.66 -26.94 5.75
N GLY A 216 -30.22 -25.76 5.98
CA GLY A 216 -30.34 -25.14 7.31
C GLY A 216 -29.09 -24.38 7.77
N VAL A 217 -28.00 -24.35 6.99
CA VAL A 217 -26.84 -23.51 7.24
C VAL A 217 -27.07 -22.15 6.61
N GLU A 218 -27.14 -21.09 7.41
CA GLU A 218 -27.37 -19.72 6.95
C GLU A 218 -26.14 -19.17 6.21
N VAL A 219 -26.39 -18.46 5.12
CA VAL A 219 -25.36 -17.76 4.33
C VAL A 219 -25.27 -16.34 4.87
N VAL A 220 -24.22 -16.06 5.64
CA VAL A 220 -23.96 -14.80 6.34
C VAL A 220 -22.49 -14.42 6.19
N GLU A 221 -22.09 -13.23 6.66
CA GLU A 221 -20.69 -12.77 6.61
C GLU A 221 -19.67 -13.83 7.12
N GLY A 222 -20.01 -14.56 8.20
CA GLY A 222 -19.13 -15.58 8.79
C GLY A 222 -19.20 -16.96 8.11
N THR A 223 -20.18 -17.19 7.25
CA THR A 223 -20.42 -18.49 6.58
C THR A 223 -20.83 -18.23 5.13
N PRO A 224 -19.87 -17.99 4.22
CA PRO A 224 -20.16 -17.74 2.81
C PRO A 224 -20.81 -18.98 2.16
N LEU A 225 -21.53 -18.77 1.05
CA LEU A 225 -22.27 -19.81 0.32
C LEU A 225 -21.43 -21.08 0.06
N GLY A 226 -20.16 -20.89 -0.32
CA GLY A 226 -19.25 -22.04 -0.56
C GLY A 226 -19.07 -22.90 0.71
N GLU A 227 -18.91 -22.28 1.88
CA GLU A 227 -18.78 -22.98 3.16
C GLU A 227 -20.08 -23.69 3.57
N ALA A 228 -21.24 -23.03 3.35
CA ALA A 228 -22.53 -23.64 3.58
C ALA A 228 -22.74 -24.87 2.69
N ILE A 229 -22.31 -24.85 1.43
CA ILE A 229 -22.40 -26.01 0.51
C ILE A 229 -21.48 -27.15 0.96
N VAL A 230 -20.19 -26.86 1.22
CA VAL A 230 -19.21 -27.91 1.57
C VAL A 230 -19.39 -28.50 2.97
N SER A 231 -20.29 -27.94 3.78
CA SER A 231 -20.70 -28.53 5.06
C SER A 231 -21.55 -29.80 4.88
N HIS A 232 -21.99 -30.09 3.66
CA HIS A 232 -22.75 -31.27 3.24
C HIS A 232 -21.92 -32.20 2.38
N ALA A 233 -22.39 -33.42 2.14
CA ALA A 233 -21.74 -34.39 1.27
C ALA A 233 -22.34 -34.36 -0.16
N PRO A 234 -21.53 -34.71 -1.20
CA PRO A 234 -22.08 -34.98 -2.53
C PRO A 234 -23.21 -36.02 -2.49
N GLY A 235 -24.32 -35.75 -3.16
CA GLY A 235 -25.50 -36.59 -3.17
C GLY A 235 -26.51 -36.30 -2.06
N ASP A 236 -26.20 -35.45 -1.10
CA ASP A 236 -27.17 -35.02 -0.10
C ASP A 236 -28.32 -34.23 -0.76
N SER A 237 -29.54 -34.54 -0.34
CA SER A 237 -30.72 -33.76 -0.71
C SER A 237 -31.00 -32.75 0.39
N VAL A 238 -30.81 -31.49 0.09
CA VAL A 238 -30.93 -30.36 1.04
C VAL A 238 -31.94 -29.34 0.56
N ASP A 239 -32.57 -28.65 1.48
CA ASP A 239 -33.44 -27.51 1.19
C ASP A 239 -32.58 -26.25 1.02
N VAL A 240 -32.65 -25.62 -0.12
CA VAL A 240 -32.04 -24.31 -0.39
C VAL A 240 -33.13 -23.24 -0.31
N VAL A 241 -32.98 -22.30 0.63
CA VAL A 241 -33.88 -21.18 0.77
C VAL A 241 -33.33 -20.00 -0.02
N VAL A 242 -34.14 -19.51 -0.95
CA VAL A 242 -33.81 -18.33 -1.74
C VAL A 242 -34.83 -17.21 -1.54
N ASP A 243 -34.40 -15.97 -1.58
CA ASP A 243 -35.25 -14.83 -1.79
C ASP A 243 -35.32 -14.56 -3.31
N ARG A 244 -36.53 -14.64 -3.87
CA ARG A 244 -36.85 -14.37 -5.26
C ARG A 244 -37.85 -13.22 -5.31
N ASP A 245 -37.39 -12.04 -5.71
CA ASP A 245 -38.17 -10.81 -5.79
C ASP A 245 -38.93 -10.47 -4.49
N GLY A 246 -38.28 -10.69 -3.33
CA GLY A 246 -38.88 -10.44 -2.00
C GLY A 246 -39.76 -11.60 -1.47
N ALA A 247 -39.80 -12.72 -2.16
CA ALA A 247 -40.53 -13.91 -1.74
C ALA A 247 -39.59 -15.04 -1.37
N LEU A 248 -39.71 -15.58 -0.15
CA LEU A 248 -38.92 -16.75 0.27
C LEU A 248 -39.43 -18.02 -0.43
N VAL A 249 -38.56 -18.67 -1.18
CA VAL A 249 -38.84 -19.91 -1.89
C VAL A 249 -37.86 -20.98 -1.38
N THR A 250 -38.40 -22.15 -1.01
CA THR A 250 -37.60 -23.30 -0.62
C THR A 250 -37.55 -24.28 -1.78
N LEU A 251 -36.35 -24.59 -2.23
CA LEU A 251 -36.08 -25.49 -3.36
C LEU A 251 -35.33 -26.72 -2.86
N PRO A 252 -35.88 -27.94 -3.02
CA PRO A 252 -35.15 -29.16 -2.72
C PRO A 252 -34.09 -29.39 -3.80
N VAL A 253 -32.82 -29.51 -3.38
CA VAL A 253 -31.68 -29.65 -4.26
C VAL A 253 -30.90 -30.90 -3.86
N THR A 254 -30.53 -31.74 -4.82
CA THR A 254 -29.56 -32.79 -4.60
C THR A 254 -28.18 -32.26 -5.03
N LEU A 255 -27.26 -32.10 -4.05
CA LEU A 255 -25.93 -31.57 -4.30
C LEU A 255 -25.11 -32.53 -5.18
N GLY A 256 -24.40 -31.97 -6.15
CA GLY A 256 -23.47 -32.72 -6.98
C GLY A 256 -22.10 -32.86 -6.33
N SER A 257 -21.23 -33.63 -7.00
CA SER A 257 -19.79 -33.64 -6.66
C SER A 257 -19.07 -32.55 -7.46
N PHE A 258 -18.07 -31.92 -6.86
CA PHE A 258 -17.22 -30.92 -7.52
C PHE A 258 -16.40 -31.53 -8.68
N GLU A 259 -16.29 -32.89 -8.76
CA GLU A 259 -15.73 -33.61 -9.89
C GLU A 259 -16.40 -33.28 -11.23
N LEU A 260 -17.70 -32.93 -11.20
CA LEU A 260 -18.46 -32.52 -12.43
C LEU A 260 -17.82 -31.33 -13.16
N VAL A 261 -17.01 -30.55 -12.48
CA VAL A 261 -16.31 -29.38 -13.03
C VAL A 261 -14.78 -29.48 -12.87
N GLY A 262 -14.26 -30.70 -12.59
CA GLY A 262 -12.83 -30.98 -12.52
C GLY A 262 -12.18 -30.79 -11.15
N GLY A 263 -12.98 -30.68 -10.10
CA GLY A 263 -12.53 -30.62 -8.70
C GLY A 263 -12.51 -31.99 -7.99
N PRO A 264 -12.29 -32.00 -6.65
CA PRO A 264 -12.34 -33.20 -5.83
C PRO A 264 -13.73 -33.85 -5.83
N ASP A 265 -13.78 -35.18 -5.78
CA ASP A 265 -15.02 -35.98 -5.79
C ASP A 265 -15.78 -35.99 -4.46
N ASP A 266 -15.09 -35.70 -3.35
CA ASP A 266 -15.61 -35.67 -1.99
C ASP A 266 -16.18 -34.32 -1.57
N VAL A 267 -16.15 -33.30 -2.45
CA VAL A 267 -16.63 -31.93 -2.17
C VAL A 267 -17.99 -31.71 -2.81
N ALA A 268 -18.97 -31.29 -1.99
CA ALA A 268 -20.30 -30.95 -2.46
C ALA A 268 -20.29 -29.71 -3.36
N PHE A 269 -21.18 -29.71 -4.38
CA PHE A 269 -21.23 -28.68 -5.39
C PHE A 269 -22.68 -28.35 -5.79
N LEU A 270 -22.99 -27.07 -5.96
CA LEU A 270 -24.31 -26.57 -6.31
C LEU A 270 -24.44 -26.19 -7.79
N GLY A 271 -23.38 -25.65 -8.39
CA GLY A 271 -23.39 -25.25 -9.80
C GLY A 271 -23.90 -23.83 -10.05
N VAL A 272 -23.64 -22.92 -9.11
CA VAL A 272 -23.93 -21.49 -9.24
C VAL A 272 -22.65 -20.67 -9.25
N SER A 273 -22.65 -19.59 -10.03
CA SER A 273 -21.76 -18.47 -9.83
C SER A 273 -22.52 -17.44 -9.00
N SER A 274 -21.99 -17.04 -7.89
CA SER A 274 -22.66 -16.11 -6.96
C SER A 274 -21.74 -14.99 -6.53
N SER A 275 -22.30 -13.86 -6.16
CA SER A 275 -21.63 -12.78 -5.44
C SER A 275 -22.26 -12.60 -4.06
N PRO A 276 -21.47 -12.28 -3.03
CA PRO A 276 -22.05 -11.87 -1.75
C PRO A 276 -23.02 -10.72 -1.94
N LEU A 277 -24.10 -10.72 -1.20
CA LEU A 277 -25.00 -9.55 -1.15
C LEU A 277 -24.25 -8.41 -0.44
N VAL A 278 -24.34 -7.21 -0.99
CA VAL A 278 -23.70 -6.03 -0.42
C VAL A 278 -24.77 -4.99 -0.12
N ASP A 279 -24.94 -4.70 1.15
CA ASP A 279 -25.81 -3.64 1.63
C ASP A 279 -25.04 -2.33 1.82
N VAL A 280 -25.69 -1.20 1.53
CA VAL A 280 -25.12 0.12 1.77
C VAL A 280 -25.79 0.73 3.00
N VAL A 281 -25.04 0.77 4.11
CA VAL A 281 -25.52 1.31 5.37
C VAL A 281 -25.04 2.75 5.54
N GLN A 282 -25.95 3.70 5.59
CA GLN A 282 -25.64 5.10 5.84
C GLN A 282 -25.12 5.30 7.26
N ARG A 283 -23.92 5.91 7.38
CA ARG A 283 -23.32 6.25 8.68
C ARG A 283 -23.38 7.74 8.92
N SER A 284 -23.66 8.13 10.15
CA SER A 284 -23.63 9.54 10.53
C SER A 284 -22.19 10.05 10.67
N TRP A 285 -21.98 11.36 10.48
CA TRP A 285 -20.63 11.97 10.51
C TRP A 285 -19.85 11.71 11.81
N TRP A 286 -20.53 11.53 12.95
CA TRP A 286 -19.86 11.23 14.23
C TRP A 286 -19.56 9.73 14.42
N SER A 287 -20.29 8.82 13.76
CA SER A 287 -20.09 7.37 13.83
C SER A 287 -19.16 6.86 12.76
N SER A 288 -19.10 7.49 11.59
CA SER A 288 -18.24 7.11 10.46
C SER A 288 -16.75 6.89 10.85
N PRO A 289 -16.12 7.75 11.67
CA PRO A 289 -14.73 7.50 12.07
C PRO A 289 -14.53 6.24 12.90
N VAL A 290 -15.53 5.82 13.67
CA VAL A 290 -15.47 4.58 14.47
C VAL A 290 -15.56 3.36 13.56
N TYR A 291 -16.51 3.37 12.62
CA TYR A 291 -16.64 2.29 11.62
C TYR A 291 -15.42 2.24 10.69
N ALA A 292 -14.92 3.39 10.24
CA ALA A 292 -13.70 3.47 9.46
C ALA A 292 -12.49 2.88 10.20
N ALA A 293 -12.33 3.21 11.49
CA ALA A 293 -11.27 2.64 12.32
C ALA A 293 -11.42 1.11 12.48
N SER A 294 -12.65 0.59 12.62
CA SER A 294 -12.92 -0.85 12.67
C SER A 294 -12.53 -1.53 11.36
N SER A 295 -12.96 -1.02 10.22
CA SER A 295 -12.59 -1.55 8.90
C SER A 295 -11.09 -1.51 8.66
N MET A 296 -10.41 -0.45 9.11
CA MET A 296 -8.95 -0.36 9.02
C MET A 296 -8.24 -1.44 9.83
N VAL A 297 -8.76 -1.84 11.01
CA VAL A 297 -8.15 -2.93 11.80
C VAL A 297 -8.15 -4.24 11.01
N THR A 298 -9.25 -4.57 10.37
CA THR A 298 -9.34 -5.74 9.48
C THR A 298 -8.37 -5.60 8.30
N SER A 299 -8.42 -4.44 7.60
CA SER A 299 -7.55 -4.18 6.45
C SER A 299 -6.05 -4.20 6.79
N VAL A 300 -5.65 -3.83 8.02
CA VAL A 300 -4.26 -3.99 8.49
C VAL A 300 -3.88 -5.46 8.56
N GLY A 301 -4.76 -6.32 9.10
CA GLY A 301 -4.54 -7.77 9.13
C GLY A 301 -4.38 -8.35 7.72
N ASP A 302 -5.30 -8.02 6.84
CA ASP A 302 -5.29 -8.47 5.44
C ASP A 302 -4.05 -7.96 4.69
N SER A 303 -3.63 -6.72 4.97
CA SER A 303 -2.41 -6.14 4.39
C SER A 303 -1.16 -6.91 4.82
N VAL A 304 -1.05 -7.31 6.09
CA VAL A 304 0.08 -8.13 6.56
C VAL A 304 0.12 -9.46 5.82
N VAL A 305 -1.03 -10.14 5.72
CA VAL A 305 -1.13 -11.41 4.99
C VAL A 305 -0.83 -11.21 3.51
N GLY A 306 -1.37 -10.15 2.89
CA GLY A 306 -1.12 -9.80 1.48
C GLY A 306 0.36 -9.57 1.18
N VAL A 307 1.06 -8.81 2.03
CA VAL A 307 2.51 -8.60 1.88
C VAL A 307 3.26 -9.93 1.94
N LEU A 308 2.94 -10.81 2.89
CA LEU A 308 3.60 -12.11 3.00
C LEU A 308 3.32 -13.01 1.78
N ARG A 309 2.11 -12.96 1.21
CA ARG A 309 1.75 -13.71 0.00
C ARG A 309 2.51 -13.22 -1.22
N VAL A 310 2.59 -11.90 -1.43
CA VAL A 310 3.31 -11.29 -2.56
C VAL A 310 4.82 -11.49 -2.44
N LEU A 311 5.37 -11.49 -1.22
CA LEU A 311 6.80 -11.77 -1.00
C LEU A 311 7.16 -13.26 -1.18
N ASN A 312 6.18 -14.16 -1.28
CA ASN A 312 6.43 -15.58 -1.53
C ASN A 312 6.85 -15.81 -3.00
N PRO A 313 8.09 -16.25 -3.27
CA PRO A 313 8.57 -16.41 -4.64
C PRO A 313 7.83 -17.50 -5.43
N VAL A 314 7.24 -18.48 -4.76
CA VAL A 314 6.43 -19.53 -5.42
C VAL A 314 5.20 -18.91 -6.08
N ASN A 315 4.47 -18.03 -5.37
CA ASN A 315 3.30 -17.35 -5.92
C ASN A 315 3.68 -16.52 -7.15
N VAL A 316 4.78 -15.77 -7.08
CA VAL A 316 5.25 -14.96 -8.21
C VAL A 316 5.58 -15.82 -9.44
N LEU A 317 6.27 -16.93 -9.22
CA LEU A 317 6.64 -17.85 -10.30
C LEU A 317 5.41 -18.53 -10.92
N SER A 318 4.43 -18.94 -10.09
CA SER A 318 3.17 -19.55 -10.58
C SER A 318 2.37 -18.58 -11.46
N HIS A 319 2.36 -17.27 -11.12
CA HIS A 319 1.76 -16.26 -11.99
C HIS A 319 2.53 -16.06 -13.30
N LEU A 320 3.86 -16.04 -13.24
CA LEU A 320 4.69 -15.88 -14.44
C LEU A 320 4.60 -17.09 -15.38
N SER A 321 4.48 -18.31 -14.82
CA SER A 321 4.29 -19.55 -15.61
C SER A 321 2.85 -19.70 -16.13
N GLY A 322 1.89 -19.00 -15.55
CA GLY A 322 0.46 -19.12 -15.89
C GLY A 322 -0.23 -20.32 -15.24
N GLU A 323 0.33 -20.82 -14.14
CA GLU A 323 -0.25 -21.92 -13.36
C GLU A 323 -1.39 -21.45 -12.43
N THR A 324 -1.48 -20.13 -12.16
CA THR A 324 -2.52 -19.55 -11.33
C THR A 324 -2.94 -18.17 -11.83
N ASP A 325 -4.22 -17.86 -11.66
CA ASP A 325 -4.82 -16.54 -11.89
C ASP A 325 -5.37 -15.94 -10.57
N ASP A 326 -4.95 -16.47 -9.42
CA ASP A 326 -5.38 -15.99 -8.09
C ASP A 326 -4.90 -14.56 -7.82
N LEU A 327 -5.79 -13.59 -8.00
CA LEU A 327 -5.50 -12.16 -7.80
C LEU A 327 -5.00 -11.84 -6.38
N SER A 328 -5.34 -12.66 -5.37
CA SER A 328 -4.93 -12.43 -3.98
C SER A 328 -3.43 -12.64 -3.74
N THR A 329 -2.74 -13.31 -4.65
CA THR A 329 -1.30 -13.62 -4.58
C THR A 329 -0.50 -12.94 -5.68
N ARG A 330 -1.18 -12.22 -6.59
CA ARG A 330 -0.58 -11.59 -7.77
C ARG A 330 0.17 -10.32 -7.40
N PRO A 331 1.44 -10.16 -7.78
CA PRO A 331 2.10 -8.87 -7.69
C PRO A 331 1.47 -7.90 -8.72
N THR A 332 1.01 -6.76 -8.25
CA THR A 332 0.38 -5.71 -9.06
C THR A 332 1.15 -4.41 -8.86
N THR A 333 1.33 -3.62 -9.93
CA THR A 333 2.00 -2.32 -9.88
C THR A 333 0.99 -1.16 -9.92
N LEU A 334 1.51 0.06 -9.91
CA LEU A 334 0.66 1.25 -10.10
C LEU A 334 -0.11 1.22 -11.43
N VAL A 335 0.42 0.55 -12.46
CA VAL A 335 -0.26 0.41 -13.76
C VAL A 335 -1.53 -0.43 -13.59
N GLY A 336 -1.43 -1.61 -12.97
CA GLY A 336 -2.59 -2.46 -12.73
C GLY A 336 -3.60 -1.83 -11.77
N ILE A 337 -3.15 -1.20 -10.68
CA ILE A 337 -4.05 -0.51 -9.76
C ILE A 337 -4.76 0.68 -10.42
N THR A 338 -4.10 1.36 -11.38
CA THR A 338 -4.72 2.44 -12.14
C THR A 338 -5.87 1.91 -13.01
N SER A 339 -5.70 0.74 -13.66
CA SER A 339 -6.80 0.08 -14.41
C SER A 339 -7.96 -0.27 -13.48
N VAL A 340 -7.67 -0.91 -12.34
CA VAL A 340 -8.69 -1.20 -11.30
C VAL A 340 -9.41 0.07 -10.83
N SER A 341 -8.70 1.21 -10.72
CA SER A 341 -9.33 2.48 -10.33
C SER A 341 -10.31 3.03 -11.37
N ASP A 342 -10.12 2.70 -12.65
CA ASP A 342 -11.04 3.05 -13.72
C ASP A 342 -12.34 2.22 -13.62
N ASP A 343 -12.19 0.91 -13.54
CA ASP A 343 -13.33 -0.02 -13.40
C ASP A 343 -14.17 0.32 -12.14
N VAL A 344 -13.49 0.53 -11.00
CA VAL A 344 -14.13 0.93 -9.74
C VAL A 344 -14.80 2.30 -9.89
N GLY A 345 -14.16 3.23 -10.60
CA GLY A 345 -14.70 4.57 -10.83
C GLY A 345 -15.92 4.57 -11.74
N GLU A 346 -15.98 3.71 -12.75
CA GLU A 346 -17.15 3.54 -13.61
C GLU A 346 -18.34 2.94 -12.86
N VAL A 347 -18.11 1.99 -11.95
CA VAL A 347 -19.16 1.28 -11.21
C VAL A 347 -19.60 2.05 -9.96
N ALA A 348 -18.66 2.50 -9.13
CA ALA A 348 -18.90 3.08 -7.80
C ALA A 348 -18.58 4.59 -7.71
N GLY A 349 -18.17 5.20 -8.81
CA GLY A 349 -17.87 6.63 -8.88
C GLY A 349 -16.73 7.06 -7.97
N LEU A 350 -16.79 8.33 -7.56
CA LEU A 350 -15.74 8.91 -6.70
C LEU A 350 -15.61 8.19 -5.35
N ALA A 351 -16.70 7.67 -4.79
CA ALA A 351 -16.69 6.98 -3.51
C ALA A 351 -15.82 5.72 -3.58
N GLY A 352 -16.01 4.90 -4.62
CA GLY A 352 -15.20 3.69 -4.83
C GLY A 352 -13.71 3.99 -5.02
N VAL A 353 -13.37 5.02 -5.81
CA VAL A 353 -11.97 5.41 -6.02
C VAL A 353 -11.33 5.92 -4.73
N LEU A 354 -12.05 6.66 -3.89
CA LEU A 354 -11.55 7.12 -2.59
C LEU A 354 -11.42 5.98 -1.59
N GLU A 355 -12.31 4.99 -1.62
CA GLU A 355 -12.22 3.78 -0.81
C GLU A 355 -11.00 2.93 -1.24
N LEU A 356 -10.80 2.70 -2.54
CA LEU A 356 -9.60 2.05 -3.07
C LEU A 356 -8.31 2.77 -2.63
N LEU A 357 -8.30 4.11 -2.71
CA LEU A 357 -7.17 4.92 -2.27
C LEU A 357 -6.95 4.79 -0.75
N ALA A 358 -8.02 4.70 0.05
CA ALA A 358 -7.92 4.50 1.49
C ALA A 358 -7.32 3.13 1.83
N LEU A 359 -7.78 2.06 1.20
CA LEU A 359 -7.25 0.71 1.36
C LEU A 359 -5.78 0.63 0.94
N LEU A 360 -5.41 1.28 -0.16
CA LEU A 360 -4.02 1.38 -0.59
C LEU A 360 -3.17 2.13 0.44
N ASN A 361 -3.69 3.19 1.07
CA ASN A 361 -2.98 3.87 2.16
C ASN A 361 -2.75 2.96 3.36
N VAL A 362 -3.74 2.14 3.76
CA VAL A 362 -3.53 1.13 4.82
C VAL A 362 -2.41 0.16 4.42
N PHE A 363 -2.49 -0.39 3.21
CA PHE A 363 -1.49 -1.33 2.70
C PHE A 363 -0.07 -0.73 2.69
N VAL A 364 0.09 0.48 2.14
CA VAL A 364 1.40 1.16 2.06
C VAL A 364 1.92 1.51 3.46
N GLY A 365 1.04 1.96 4.37
CA GLY A 365 1.42 2.24 5.75
C GLY A 365 1.92 1.00 6.50
N VAL A 366 1.26 -0.15 6.30
CA VAL A 366 1.69 -1.46 6.84
C VAL A 366 3.00 -1.89 6.18
N PHE A 367 3.08 -1.85 4.85
CA PHE A 367 4.26 -2.26 4.09
C PHE A 367 5.50 -1.48 4.50
N ASN A 368 5.40 -0.15 4.66
CA ASN A 368 6.51 0.68 5.09
C ASN A 368 7.02 0.36 6.50
N MET A 369 6.18 -0.26 7.36
CA MET A 369 6.58 -0.69 8.71
C MET A 369 7.16 -2.11 8.75
N PHE A 370 7.29 -2.79 7.62
CA PHE A 370 8.02 -4.08 7.59
C PHE A 370 9.49 -3.86 7.97
N PRO A 371 10.08 -4.79 8.77
CA PRO A 371 11.43 -4.63 9.31
C PRO A 371 12.53 -4.91 8.29
N LEU A 372 12.43 -4.30 7.11
CA LEU A 372 13.30 -4.48 5.96
C LEU A 372 13.85 -3.12 5.49
N LEU A 373 15.17 -2.94 5.47
CA LEU A 373 15.77 -1.77 4.81
C LEU A 373 15.60 -1.89 3.29
N PRO A 374 15.23 -0.81 2.57
CA PRO A 374 15.27 0.60 2.98
C PRO A 374 13.95 1.16 3.53
N LEU A 375 12.97 0.33 3.88
CA LEU A 375 11.68 0.78 4.43
C LEU A 375 11.83 1.40 5.83
N ASP A 376 10.85 2.22 6.25
CA ASP A 376 10.83 2.87 7.58
C ASP A 376 10.94 1.85 8.71
N GLY A 377 10.23 0.72 8.62
CA GLY A 377 10.30 -0.36 9.59
C GLY A 377 11.69 -0.95 9.76
N GLY A 378 12.51 -0.99 8.71
CA GLY A 378 13.93 -1.36 8.79
C GLY A 378 14.73 -0.37 9.64
N HIS A 379 14.51 0.94 9.46
CA HIS A 379 15.11 1.98 10.30
C HIS A 379 14.62 1.89 11.75
N ALA A 380 13.33 1.57 11.97
CA ALA A 380 12.77 1.34 13.31
C ALA A 380 13.41 0.13 14.00
N LEU A 381 13.62 -0.97 13.26
CA LEU A 381 14.33 -2.16 13.75
C LEU A 381 15.77 -1.81 14.17
N VAL A 382 16.51 -1.09 13.33
CA VAL A 382 17.88 -0.66 13.64
C VAL A 382 17.90 0.24 14.89
N ALA A 383 16.98 1.22 14.99
CA ALA A 383 16.90 2.10 16.17
C ALA A 383 16.56 1.32 17.45
N THR A 384 15.69 0.30 17.33
CA THR A 384 15.32 -0.58 18.45
C THR A 384 16.47 -1.48 18.88
N TYR A 385 17.20 -2.03 17.91
CA TYR A 385 18.41 -2.82 18.18
C TYR A 385 19.50 -1.98 18.86
N GLU A 386 19.74 -0.73 18.41
CA GLU A 386 20.66 0.21 19.05
C GLU A 386 20.24 0.43 20.51
N ARG A 387 18.95 0.67 20.76
CA ARG A 387 18.43 0.88 22.13
C ARG A 387 18.61 -0.36 23.03
N ALA A 388 18.39 -1.56 22.49
CA ALA A 388 18.58 -2.82 23.22
C ALA A 388 20.05 -3.07 23.59
N ARG A 389 20.98 -2.55 22.78
CA ARG A 389 22.43 -2.66 23.01
C ARG A 389 23.01 -1.57 23.92
N GLU A 390 22.28 -0.51 24.18
CA GLU A 390 22.71 0.54 25.12
C GLU A 390 22.85 -0.03 26.53
N ARG A 391 24.01 0.13 27.16
CA ARG A 391 24.32 -0.31 28.54
C ARG A 391 25.10 0.75 29.29
N GLY A 392 24.77 0.93 30.57
CA GLY A 392 25.56 1.81 31.46
C GLY A 392 25.62 3.27 31.01
N GLY A 393 24.56 3.79 30.34
CA GLY A 393 24.52 5.17 29.85
C GLY A 393 25.33 5.40 28.55
N ARG A 394 25.99 4.40 28.02
CA ARG A 394 26.72 4.50 26.76
C ARG A 394 25.79 4.22 25.59
N ARG A 395 25.67 5.18 24.67
CA ARG A 395 24.92 5.00 23.41
C ARG A 395 25.66 4.02 22.51
N TYR A 396 24.90 3.12 21.91
CA TYR A 396 25.38 2.23 20.86
C TYR A 396 24.81 2.67 19.51
N HIS A 397 25.63 2.73 18.49
CA HIS A 397 25.24 3.02 17.13
C HIS A 397 25.63 1.85 16.23
N ALA A 398 24.64 1.29 15.54
CA ALA A 398 24.88 0.23 14.57
C ALA A 398 25.60 0.80 13.35
N ASP A 399 26.54 0.00 12.84
CA ASP A 399 27.20 0.27 11.58
C ASP A 399 26.26 -0.14 10.44
N VAL A 400 25.56 0.83 9.87
CA VAL A 400 24.57 0.59 8.81
C VAL A 400 25.25 0.13 7.51
N GLU A 401 26.52 0.45 7.29
CA GLU A 401 27.28 -0.04 6.12
C GLU A 401 27.36 -1.57 6.10
N LYS A 402 27.39 -2.21 7.26
CA LYS A 402 27.38 -3.69 7.38
C LYS A 402 26.04 -4.31 6.99
N LEU A 403 24.97 -3.54 7.00
CA LEU A 403 23.64 -3.99 6.55
C LEU A 403 23.45 -3.82 5.04
N MET A 404 24.42 -3.18 4.35
CA MET A 404 24.35 -2.93 2.90
C MET A 404 24.06 -4.18 2.06
N PRO A 405 24.73 -5.34 2.28
CA PRO A 405 24.43 -6.53 1.48
C PRO A 405 22.97 -6.98 1.65
N LEU A 406 22.43 -6.92 2.87
CA LEU A 406 21.05 -7.26 3.16
C LEU A 406 20.09 -6.27 2.48
N THR A 407 20.37 -4.97 2.60
CA THR A 407 19.58 -3.91 1.93
C THR A 407 19.56 -4.12 0.42
N MET A 408 20.71 -4.44 -0.20
CA MET A 408 20.77 -4.72 -1.64
C MET A 408 19.97 -5.97 -2.03
N ALA A 409 20.00 -7.01 -1.21
CA ALA A 409 19.19 -8.20 -1.44
C ALA A 409 17.69 -7.87 -1.41
N VAL A 410 17.23 -7.10 -0.40
CA VAL A 410 15.83 -6.65 -0.32
C VAL A 410 15.46 -5.80 -1.53
N VAL A 411 16.27 -4.81 -1.91
CA VAL A 411 16.02 -3.96 -3.09
C VAL A 411 15.95 -4.80 -4.37
N THR A 412 16.79 -5.83 -4.50
CA THR A 412 16.75 -6.74 -5.66
C THR A 412 15.45 -7.53 -5.71
N VAL A 413 14.97 -8.03 -4.56
CA VAL A 413 13.67 -8.73 -4.48
C VAL A 413 12.53 -7.77 -4.82
N LEU A 414 12.51 -6.56 -4.26
CA LEU A 414 11.49 -5.57 -4.56
C LEU A 414 11.48 -5.15 -6.04
N LEU A 415 12.68 -5.01 -6.63
CA LEU A 415 12.80 -4.72 -8.06
C LEU A 415 12.29 -5.89 -8.91
N PHE A 416 12.59 -7.12 -8.53
CA PHE A 416 12.08 -8.31 -9.21
C PHE A 416 10.55 -8.37 -9.14
N LEU A 417 9.96 -8.13 -7.96
CA LEU A 417 8.50 -8.05 -7.79
C LEU A 417 7.88 -6.95 -8.63
N PHE A 418 8.50 -5.76 -8.65
CA PHE A 418 8.04 -4.65 -9.48
C PHE A 418 8.05 -4.98 -10.97
N VAL A 419 9.15 -5.54 -11.48
CA VAL A 419 9.28 -5.92 -12.89
C VAL A 419 8.31 -7.05 -13.26
N SER A 420 8.16 -8.04 -12.38
CA SER A 420 7.20 -9.15 -12.56
C SER A 420 5.75 -8.65 -12.58
N GLY A 421 5.38 -7.77 -11.63
CA GLY A 421 4.07 -7.15 -11.59
C GLY A 421 3.81 -6.30 -12.83
N LEU A 422 4.76 -5.47 -13.23
CA LEU A 422 4.64 -4.63 -14.44
C LEU A 422 4.45 -5.48 -15.71
N TYR A 423 5.20 -6.59 -15.82
CA TYR A 423 5.02 -7.54 -16.90
C TYR A 423 3.61 -8.13 -16.91
N LEU A 424 3.12 -8.57 -15.75
CA LEU A 424 1.78 -9.13 -15.62
C LEU A 424 0.71 -8.08 -15.94
N ASP A 425 0.83 -6.86 -15.44
CA ASP A 425 -0.14 -5.77 -15.66
C ASP A 425 -0.24 -5.38 -17.15
N ILE A 426 0.84 -5.53 -17.93
CA ILE A 426 0.86 -5.21 -19.36
C ILE A 426 0.41 -6.41 -20.22
N VAL A 427 0.89 -7.64 -19.90
CA VAL A 427 0.68 -8.82 -20.74
C VAL A 427 -0.60 -9.58 -20.39
N ARG A 428 -1.01 -9.53 -19.14
CA ARG A 428 -2.22 -10.14 -18.60
C ARG A 428 -2.95 -9.14 -17.71
N PRO A 429 -3.53 -8.06 -18.25
CA PRO A 429 -4.20 -7.05 -17.45
C PRO A 429 -5.30 -7.68 -16.58
N VAL A 430 -5.53 -7.06 -15.41
CA VAL A 430 -6.68 -7.35 -14.55
C VAL A 430 -7.81 -6.47 -15.07
N GLY A 431 -8.87 -7.07 -15.61
CA GLY A 431 -10.01 -6.38 -16.20
C GLY A 431 -10.74 -7.32 -17.14
#